data_408eedf2df8af0a6e8914526d3ec0561
#
_entry.id   408eedf2df8af0a6e8914526d3ec0561
#
_cell.length_a   1.000
_cell.length_b   1.000
_cell.length_c   1.000
_cell.angle_alpha   90.00
_cell.angle_beta   90.00
_cell.angle_gamma   90.00
#
_symmetry.space_group_name_H-M   'P 1'
#
loop_
_entity.id
_entity.type
_entity.pdbx_description
1 polymer ?
#
loop_
_entity_poly.entity_id
_entity_poly.type
_entity_poly.pdbx_seq_one_letter_code
_entity_poly.pdbx_strand_id
1 'polypeptide(L)'
;MSLSGFPISALGLPLPPSLIPSLSEPPVPTFSSLNPATGEPVWTGPAATPAEVAAAVARARAAFRPWSRTPHAEREKILRAFALALEIRRVALADAISREVGKPTWEALTEVTTMAGKIELSITAHARRCADFTGGPAITRFRPHGVVAVFGPFNFPGHLPNGHIVPALLAGNTVVFKPSEHAPLVAELTAAAWRDAGLPPGVLEVVQGARDTGAALVDSPDLDGLFFTGSARTGLWLAEKFARTPEKILALELGGNNPLVVWHPRDLRAAALLTIQSAYLTAGQRCTCARRLIVPAGPEGDAFVTYYITLARSLRVGAPTENPEPFMGPVISASAADQVLAAQTALLARGATPLLLSRSLRADTGLLSPGLLDVTAVTDRADEEIFGPLLQLIRVPDFDAALAEANATRYGLAAGLIADDPALYARFRDEVRAGLINWNQQLTGASGAAPFGGVGQSGNHRPAAFFAADYCSYPVASIEVPTLTLPATLPPGLNPF
;
A
#
# COMPACT_ATOMS: atom_id res chain seq x y z
N MET A 1 -21.06 22.14 -80.64
CA MET A 1 -22.01 21.04 -80.95
C MET A 1 -22.61 20.52 -79.68
N SER A 2 -23.86 20.77 -79.56
CA SER A 2 -24.80 20.35 -78.53
C SER A 2 -25.14 18.87 -78.57
N LEU A 3 -25.51 18.29 -77.44
CA LEU A 3 -26.53 17.26 -77.21
C LEU A 3 -26.67 17.11 -75.70
N SER A 4 -27.64 17.75 -75.03
CA SER A 4 -29.01 17.34 -74.68
C SER A 4 -29.05 15.91 -74.08
N GLY A 5 -29.17 15.64 -72.81
CA GLY A 5 -30.37 15.75 -72.00
C GLY A 5 -31.19 14.47 -72.01
N PHE A 6 -31.19 13.72 -70.87
CA PHE A 6 -32.31 12.83 -70.51
C PHE A 6 -32.47 12.82 -68.96
N PRO A 7 -33.66 12.99 -68.42
CA PRO A 7 -33.95 12.89 -67.01
C PRO A 7 -34.27 11.44 -66.63
N ILE A 8 -33.76 10.96 -65.51
CA ILE A 8 -34.24 9.73 -64.89
C ILE A 8 -35.03 10.13 -63.66
N SER A 9 -36.34 10.02 -63.82
CA SER A 9 -37.32 10.15 -62.78
C SER A 9 -37.25 9.07 -61.72
N ALA A 10 -37.46 9.49 -60.52
CA ALA A 10 -37.59 8.73 -59.30
C ALA A 10 -38.49 7.49 -59.39
N LEU A 11 -38.04 6.41 -58.78
CA LEU A 11 -38.88 5.39 -58.15
C LEU A 11 -38.48 5.37 -56.69
N GLY A 12 -39.25 6.12 -55.87
CA GLY A 12 -39.24 6.02 -54.43
C GLY A 12 -39.85 4.67 -54.04
N LEU A 13 -39.00 3.75 -53.57
CA LEU A 13 -39.43 2.65 -52.73
C LEU A 13 -38.87 2.88 -51.33
N PRO A 14 -39.69 2.82 -50.27
CA PRO A 14 -39.20 2.90 -48.90
C PRO A 14 -38.40 1.63 -48.62
N LEU A 15 -37.13 1.78 -48.23
CA LEU A 15 -36.32 0.70 -47.66
C LEU A 15 -36.99 0.21 -46.38
N PRO A 16 -37.10 -1.12 -46.15
CA PRO A 16 -37.68 -1.63 -44.92
C PRO A 16 -36.79 -1.25 -43.74
N PRO A 17 -37.37 -0.81 -42.60
CA PRO A 17 -36.59 -0.52 -41.35
C PRO A 17 -36.34 -1.81 -40.63
N SER A 18 -35.22 -2.53 -40.95
CA SER A 18 -34.66 -3.57 -40.10
C SER A 18 -33.54 -4.32 -40.81
N LEU A 19 -32.35 -3.72 -40.84
CA LEU A 19 -31.07 -4.42 -41.02
C LEU A 19 -29.93 -3.52 -40.56
N ILE A 20 -30.09 -2.87 -39.41
CA ILE A 20 -28.95 -2.46 -38.61
C ILE A 20 -28.79 -3.60 -37.62
N PRO A 21 -27.70 -4.43 -37.70
CA PRO A 21 -27.38 -5.28 -36.59
C PRO A 21 -27.24 -4.39 -35.37
N SER A 22 -27.99 -4.63 -34.31
CA SER A 22 -27.71 -4.04 -33.01
C SER A 22 -26.25 -4.40 -32.75
N LEU A 23 -25.38 -3.39 -32.80
CA LEU A 23 -24.04 -3.54 -32.25
C LEU A 23 -24.26 -3.91 -30.79
N SER A 24 -24.25 -5.21 -30.49
CA SER A 24 -24.18 -5.67 -29.10
C SER A 24 -22.98 -4.97 -28.53
N GLU A 25 -23.19 -4.19 -27.48
CA GLU A 25 -22.07 -3.61 -26.73
C GLU A 25 -21.06 -4.74 -26.47
N PRO A 26 -19.76 -4.48 -26.68
CA PRO A 26 -18.75 -5.49 -26.41
C PRO A 26 -18.93 -5.98 -24.97
N PRO A 27 -18.82 -7.29 -24.71
CA PRO A 27 -19.03 -7.85 -23.40
C PRO A 27 -18.11 -7.13 -22.40
N VAL A 28 -18.68 -6.66 -21.29
CA VAL A 28 -17.92 -6.00 -20.22
C VAL A 28 -16.83 -6.97 -19.75
N PRO A 29 -15.55 -6.58 -19.78
CA PRO A 29 -14.49 -7.46 -19.34
C PRO A 29 -14.70 -7.87 -17.89
N THR A 30 -14.73 -9.17 -17.62
CA THR A 30 -14.82 -9.71 -16.26
C THR A 30 -13.46 -10.19 -15.80
N PHE A 31 -13.22 -10.18 -14.48
CA PHE A 31 -12.04 -10.76 -13.86
C PHE A 31 -12.44 -11.48 -12.57
N SER A 32 -11.55 -12.34 -12.07
CA SER A 32 -11.77 -13.08 -10.84
C SER A 32 -10.58 -12.95 -9.91
N SER A 33 -10.84 -12.85 -8.60
CA SER A 33 -9.85 -13.17 -7.58
C SER A 33 -9.87 -14.68 -7.33
N LEU A 34 -8.70 -15.24 -7.06
CA LEU A 34 -8.52 -16.68 -6.82
C LEU A 34 -8.03 -16.92 -5.41
N ASN A 35 -8.45 -18.02 -4.80
CA ASN A 35 -7.86 -18.49 -3.57
C ASN A 35 -6.43 -19.01 -3.87
N PRO A 36 -5.38 -18.38 -3.32
CA PRO A 36 -4.00 -18.74 -3.66
C PRO A 36 -3.56 -20.11 -3.14
N ALA A 37 -4.33 -20.72 -2.22
CA ALA A 37 -4.07 -22.07 -1.73
C ALA A 37 -4.70 -23.17 -2.57
N THR A 38 -5.76 -22.86 -3.37
CA THR A 38 -6.52 -23.86 -4.12
C THR A 38 -6.61 -23.56 -5.62
N GLY A 39 -6.41 -22.30 -6.04
CA GLY A 39 -6.64 -21.82 -7.41
C GLY A 39 -8.11 -21.59 -7.75
N GLU A 40 -9.05 -21.85 -6.83
CA GLU A 40 -10.48 -21.69 -7.06
C GLU A 40 -10.91 -20.21 -7.03
N PRO A 41 -11.88 -19.80 -7.86
CA PRO A 41 -12.43 -18.45 -7.80
C PRO A 41 -13.08 -18.14 -6.44
N VAL A 42 -12.76 -16.97 -5.89
CA VAL A 42 -13.36 -16.41 -4.66
C VAL A 42 -14.44 -15.39 -5.01
N TRP A 43 -14.16 -14.57 -6.00
CA TRP A 43 -15.03 -13.52 -6.50
C TRP A 43 -14.88 -13.41 -8.01
N THR A 44 -15.96 -13.06 -8.69
CA THR A 44 -15.96 -12.77 -10.14
C THR A 44 -16.89 -11.60 -10.40
N GLY A 45 -16.42 -10.63 -11.15
CA GLY A 45 -17.21 -9.46 -11.49
C GLY A 45 -16.62 -8.63 -12.63
N PRO A 46 -17.30 -7.55 -13.03
CA PRO A 46 -16.88 -6.70 -14.11
C PRO A 46 -15.67 -5.83 -13.73
N ALA A 47 -14.78 -5.60 -14.72
CA ALA A 47 -13.78 -4.55 -14.63
C ALA A 47 -14.38 -3.23 -15.10
N ALA A 48 -14.21 -2.18 -14.32
CA ALA A 48 -14.71 -0.84 -14.66
C ALA A 48 -14.05 -0.33 -15.95
N THR A 49 -14.87 0.05 -16.88
CA THR A 49 -14.48 0.68 -18.15
C THR A 49 -13.97 2.11 -17.92
N PRO A 50 -13.24 2.71 -18.86
CA PRO A 50 -12.84 4.11 -18.76
C PRO A 50 -14.03 5.08 -18.57
N ALA A 51 -15.19 4.78 -19.17
CA ALA A 51 -16.41 5.58 -18.99
C ALA A 51 -16.97 5.49 -17.56
N GLU A 52 -16.97 4.30 -16.97
CA GLU A 52 -17.41 4.10 -15.58
C GLU A 52 -16.43 4.73 -14.59
N VAL A 53 -15.12 4.68 -14.86
CA VAL A 53 -14.10 5.39 -14.08
C VAL A 53 -14.36 6.91 -14.13
N ALA A 54 -14.56 7.47 -15.32
CA ALA A 54 -14.87 8.89 -15.46
C ALA A 54 -16.17 9.28 -14.73
N ALA A 55 -17.21 8.43 -14.81
CA ALA A 55 -18.46 8.63 -14.08
C ALA A 55 -18.26 8.58 -12.55
N ALA A 56 -17.43 7.70 -12.04
CA ALA A 56 -17.10 7.61 -10.61
C ALA A 56 -16.35 8.88 -10.14
N VAL A 57 -15.38 9.37 -10.91
CA VAL A 57 -14.69 10.64 -10.62
C VAL A 57 -15.66 11.82 -10.64
N ALA A 58 -16.59 11.87 -11.60
CA ALA A 58 -17.60 12.92 -11.69
C ALA A 58 -18.53 12.90 -10.46
N ARG A 59 -18.99 11.72 -10.00
CA ARG A 59 -19.79 11.60 -8.77
C ARG A 59 -19.00 12.06 -7.55
N ALA A 60 -17.73 11.67 -7.43
CA ALA A 60 -16.86 12.12 -6.35
C ALA A 60 -16.66 13.65 -6.38
N ARG A 61 -16.50 14.25 -7.58
CA ARG A 61 -16.38 15.69 -7.76
C ARG A 61 -17.67 16.41 -7.34
N ALA A 62 -18.83 15.89 -7.68
CA ALA A 62 -20.13 16.47 -7.28
C ALA A 62 -20.31 16.40 -5.75
N ALA A 63 -19.88 15.32 -5.10
CA ALA A 63 -19.98 15.13 -3.65
C ALA A 63 -18.93 15.95 -2.88
N PHE A 64 -17.83 16.38 -3.48
CA PHE A 64 -16.72 17.05 -2.79
C PHE A 64 -17.16 18.32 -2.05
N ARG A 65 -17.84 19.23 -2.72
CA ARG A 65 -18.21 20.52 -2.12
C ARG A 65 -19.17 20.39 -0.93
N PRO A 66 -20.23 19.57 -0.95
CA PRO A 66 -21.03 19.27 0.23
C PRO A 66 -20.19 18.62 1.35
N TRP A 67 -19.39 17.59 1.03
CA TRP A 67 -18.61 16.86 2.01
C TRP A 67 -17.54 17.73 2.69
N SER A 68 -16.80 18.53 1.95
CA SER A 68 -15.76 19.41 2.49
C SER A 68 -16.31 20.47 3.46
N ARG A 69 -17.61 20.80 3.35
CA ARG A 69 -18.31 21.74 4.23
C ARG A 69 -19.01 21.07 5.41
N THR A 70 -19.09 19.74 5.42
CA THR A 70 -19.62 18.99 6.56
C THR A 70 -18.74 19.28 7.79
N PRO A 71 -19.33 19.65 8.94
CA PRO A 71 -18.56 19.92 10.14
C PRO A 71 -17.64 18.75 10.50
N HIS A 72 -16.42 19.06 10.99
CA HIS A 72 -15.41 18.06 11.31
C HIS A 72 -15.96 16.99 12.28
N ALA A 73 -16.70 17.41 13.32
CA ALA A 73 -17.34 16.51 14.29
C ALA A 73 -18.32 15.51 13.65
N GLU A 74 -19.05 15.92 12.60
CA GLU A 74 -19.95 15.00 11.90
C GLU A 74 -19.17 14.00 11.03
N ARG A 75 -18.06 14.43 10.41
CA ARG A 75 -17.16 13.51 9.72
C ARG A 75 -16.58 12.48 10.70
N GLU A 76 -16.08 12.92 11.87
CA GLU A 76 -15.60 11.99 12.93
C GLU A 76 -16.67 10.99 13.36
N LYS A 77 -17.91 11.42 13.51
CA LYS A 77 -19.03 10.56 13.91
C LYS A 77 -19.25 9.44 12.87
N ILE A 78 -19.21 9.76 11.57
CA ILE A 78 -19.31 8.77 10.50
C ILE A 78 -18.12 7.81 10.53
N LEU A 79 -16.90 8.31 10.74
CA LEU A 79 -15.71 7.49 10.86
C LEU A 79 -15.80 6.51 12.05
N ARG A 80 -16.30 6.96 13.20
CA ARG A 80 -16.51 6.06 14.36
C ARG A 80 -17.61 5.03 14.10
N ALA A 81 -18.67 5.41 13.39
CA ALA A 81 -19.67 4.44 12.94
C ALA A 81 -19.08 3.40 11.97
N PHE A 82 -18.14 3.80 11.11
CA PHE A 82 -17.40 2.87 10.25
C PHE A 82 -16.55 1.87 11.07
N ALA A 83 -15.89 2.30 12.15
CA ALA A 83 -15.19 1.38 13.04
C ALA A 83 -16.10 0.31 13.60
N LEU A 84 -17.32 0.68 14.03
CA LEU A 84 -18.33 -0.27 14.51
C LEU A 84 -18.82 -1.21 13.39
N ALA A 85 -19.02 -0.67 12.18
CA ALA A 85 -19.43 -1.47 11.03
C ALA A 85 -18.36 -2.51 10.62
N LEU A 86 -17.06 -2.19 10.79
CA LEU A 86 -15.96 -3.13 10.61
C LEU A 86 -15.98 -4.24 11.66
N GLU A 87 -16.20 -3.91 12.93
CA GLU A 87 -16.28 -4.92 14.00
C GLU A 87 -17.49 -5.86 13.81
N ILE A 88 -18.63 -5.35 13.36
CA ILE A 88 -19.81 -6.19 13.01
C ILE A 88 -19.46 -7.17 11.89
N ARG A 89 -18.62 -6.76 10.92
CA ARG A 89 -18.21 -7.57 9.77
C ARG A 89 -16.89 -8.31 9.99
N ARG A 90 -16.35 -8.31 11.20
CA ARG A 90 -15.00 -8.80 11.51
C ARG A 90 -14.73 -10.20 10.97
N VAL A 91 -15.66 -11.14 11.20
CA VAL A 91 -15.49 -12.52 10.75
C VAL A 91 -15.56 -12.62 9.22
N ALA A 92 -16.52 -11.93 8.60
CA ALA A 92 -16.68 -11.96 7.14
C ALA A 92 -15.48 -11.30 6.42
N LEU A 93 -14.97 -10.20 6.97
CA LEU A 93 -13.75 -9.55 6.44
C LEU A 93 -12.51 -10.43 6.60
N ALA A 94 -12.33 -11.06 7.76
CA ALA A 94 -11.22 -11.97 8.00
C ALA A 94 -11.28 -13.20 7.07
N ASP A 95 -12.45 -13.78 6.85
CA ASP A 95 -12.66 -14.87 5.88
C ASP A 95 -12.32 -14.43 4.46
N ALA A 96 -12.83 -13.28 4.03
CA ALA A 96 -12.52 -12.74 2.70
C ALA A 96 -11.01 -12.50 2.52
N ILE A 97 -10.33 -11.90 3.52
CA ILE A 97 -8.87 -11.71 3.51
C ILE A 97 -8.14 -13.05 3.42
N SER A 98 -8.56 -14.04 4.22
CA SER A 98 -7.96 -15.38 4.19
C SER A 98 -8.13 -16.04 2.83
N ARG A 99 -9.30 -15.94 2.23
CA ARG A 99 -9.60 -16.59 0.95
C ARG A 99 -8.95 -15.89 -0.24
N GLU A 100 -8.93 -14.56 -0.30
CA GLU A 100 -8.35 -13.81 -1.42
C GLU A 100 -6.84 -13.64 -1.33
N VAL A 101 -6.29 -13.48 -0.11
CA VAL A 101 -4.86 -13.18 0.09
C VAL A 101 -4.07 -14.40 0.57
N GLY A 102 -4.75 -15.39 1.14
CA GLY A 102 -4.10 -16.58 1.67
C GLY A 102 -3.57 -16.44 3.09
N LYS A 103 -3.92 -15.37 3.82
CA LYS A 103 -3.50 -15.21 5.22
C LYS A 103 -4.15 -16.26 6.12
N PRO A 104 -3.41 -16.87 7.06
CA PRO A 104 -4.03 -17.61 8.16
C PRO A 104 -5.09 -16.77 8.87
N THR A 105 -6.12 -17.40 9.40
CA THR A 105 -7.27 -16.70 10.01
C THR A 105 -6.84 -15.80 11.16
N TRP A 106 -5.90 -16.27 11.99
CA TRP A 106 -5.35 -15.46 13.09
C TRP A 106 -4.71 -14.16 12.59
N GLU A 107 -4.01 -14.20 11.45
CA GLU A 107 -3.39 -13.02 10.85
C GLU A 107 -4.44 -12.10 10.20
N ALA A 108 -5.40 -12.64 9.48
CA ALA A 108 -6.52 -11.90 8.89
C ALA A 108 -7.34 -11.15 9.95
N LEU A 109 -7.59 -11.76 11.10
CA LEU A 109 -8.26 -11.11 12.24
C LEU A 109 -7.47 -9.92 12.78
N THR A 110 -6.13 -9.99 12.81
CA THR A 110 -5.29 -8.85 13.22
C THR A 110 -5.40 -7.68 12.25
N GLU A 111 -5.55 -7.95 10.94
CA GLU A 111 -5.76 -6.90 9.95
C GLU A 111 -7.07 -6.14 10.20
N VAL A 112 -8.19 -6.85 10.42
CA VAL A 112 -9.49 -6.20 10.70
C VAL A 112 -9.42 -5.36 11.97
N THR A 113 -8.76 -5.84 13.03
CA THR A 113 -8.53 -5.07 14.25
C THR A 113 -7.75 -3.77 13.96
N THR A 114 -6.75 -3.85 13.09
CA THR A 114 -5.96 -2.69 12.71
C THR A 114 -6.77 -1.71 11.84
N MET A 115 -7.67 -2.22 10.97
CA MET A 115 -8.60 -1.37 10.21
C MET A 115 -9.46 -0.50 11.15
N ALA A 116 -10.08 -1.09 12.17
CA ALA A 116 -10.92 -0.39 13.13
C ALA A 116 -10.09 0.62 13.97
N GLY A 117 -8.92 0.18 14.47
CA GLY A 117 -8.03 1.04 15.26
C GLY A 117 -7.47 2.26 14.51
N LYS A 118 -7.46 2.23 13.16
CA LYS A 118 -6.99 3.34 12.33
C LYS A 118 -7.81 4.62 12.51
N ILE A 119 -9.09 4.50 12.86
CA ILE A 119 -10.00 5.63 12.93
C ILE A 119 -9.57 6.62 14.02
N GLU A 120 -9.43 6.18 15.26
CA GLU A 120 -9.03 7.05 16.38
C GLU A 120 -7.59 7.57 16.22
N LEU A 121 -6.70 6.77 15.61
CA LEU A 121 -5.36 7.22 15.25
C LEU A 121 -5.40 8.38 14.24
N SER A 122 -6.24 8.29 13.21
CA SER A 122 -6.38 9.34 12.19
C SER A 122 -7.03 10.61 12.76
N ILE A 123 -8.03 10.48 13.64
CA ILE A 123 -8.65 11.61 14.32
C ILE A 123 -7.60 12.32 15.19
N THR A 124 -6.85 11.57 15.99
CA THR A 124 -5.77 12.11 16.84
C THR A 124 -4.67 12.76 15.98
N ALA A 125 -4.30 12.13 14.87
CA ALA A 125 -3.30 12.66 13.95
C ALA A 125 -3.75 14.00 13.35
N HIS A 126 -4.97 14.06 12.85
CA HIS A 126 -5.53 15.31 12.29
C HIS A 126 -5.55 16.43 13.34
N ALA A 127 -6.03 16.15 14.55
CA ALA A 127 -6.08 17.13 15.63
C ALA A 127 -4.69 17.66 16.04
N ARG A 128 -3.63 16.86 15.91
CA ARG A 128 -2.26 17.27 16.27
C ARG A 128 -1.50 17.93 15.12
N ARG A 129 -1.78 17.58 13.87
CA ARG A 129 -0.97 17.96 12.71
C ARG A 129 -1.65 18.98 11.80
N CYS A 130 -2.99 19.01 11.81
CA CYS A 130 -3.80 19.88 10.95
C CYS A 130 -4.76 20.78 11.74
N ALA A 131 -4.48 21.01 13.03
CA ALA A 131 -5.22 22.00 13.80
C ALA A 131 -4.91 23.42 13.30
N ASP A 132 -5.93 24.28 13.28
CA ASP A 132 -5.72 25.70 13.05
C ASP A 132 -4.78 26.29 14.10
N PHE A 133 -3.87 27.15 13.69
CA PHE A 133 -2.96 27.83 14.63
C PHE A 133 -2.68 29.26 14.20
N THR A 134 -2.40 30.12 15.19
CA THR A 134 -2.07 31.52 14.99
C THR A 134 -0.56 31.74 15.22
N GLY A 135 0.12 32.31 14.24
CA GLY A 135 1.52 32.71 14.29
C GLY A 135 1.66 34.22 14.05
N GLY A 136 1.77 35.03 15.13
CA GLY A 136 1.75 36.47 15.00
C GLY A 136 0.41 36.98 14.43
N PRO A 137 0.41 37.79 13.34
CA PRO A 137 -0.82 38.29 12.72
C PRO A 137 -1.47 37.27 11.77
N ALA A 138 -0.81 36.16 11.46
CA ALA A 138 -1.27 35.16 10.49
C ALA A 138 -2.02 34.02 11.18
N ILE A 139 -3.08 33.56 10.56
CA ILE A 139 -3.82 32.35 10.94
C ILE A 139 -3.58 31.31 9.84
N THR A 140 -3.18 30.11 10.24
CA THR A 140 -3.05 28.96 9.33
C THR A 140 -4.23 28.01 9.52
N ARG A 141 -4.88 27.67 8.43
CA ARG A 141 -5.96 26.68 8.37
C ARG A 141 -5.65 25.62 7.33
N PHE A 142 -6.16 24.40 7.54
CA PHE A 142 -5.96 23.30 6.59
C PHE A 142 -7.22 23.07 5.75
N ARG A 143 -7.01 22.77 4.47
CA ARG A 143 -8.08 22.51 3.50
C ARG A 143 -7.84 21.23 2.74
N PRO A 144 -8.91 20.47 2.39
CA PRO A 144 -8.80 19.28 1.54
C PRO A 144 -8.38 19.66 0.11
N HIS A 145 -7.69 18.75 -0.56
CA HIS A 145 -7.28 18.89 -1.96
C HIS A 145 -8.49 18.87 -2.92
N GLY A 146 -9.39 17.90 -2.71
CA GLY A 146 -10.52 17.68 -3.62
C GLY A 146 -10.88 16.22 -3.78
N VAL A 147 -10.83 15.72 -5.01
CA VAL A 147 -11.02 14.30 -5.35
C VAL A 147 -9.67 13.62 -5.42
N VAL A 148 -9.43 12.63 -4.56
CA VAL A 148 -8.19 11.88 -4.55
C VAL A 148 -8.43 10.41 -4.91
N ALA A 149 -7.54 9.84 -5.72
CA ALA A 149 -7.53 8.41 -5.97
C ALA A 149 -6.74 7.69 -4.87
N VAL A 150 -7.21 6.51 -4.47
CA VAL A 150 -6.47 5.60 -3.58
C VAL A 150 -6.30 4.26 -4.29
N PHE A 151 -5.06 3.81 -4.45
CA PHE A 151 -4.75 2.50 -4.99
C PHE A 151 -4.30 1.58 -3.87
N GLY A 152 -5.07 0.51 -3.64
CA GLY A 152 -4.81 -0.47 -2.60
C GLY A 152 -3.97 -1.64 -3.07
N PRO A 153 -3.02 -2.14 -2.23
CA PRO A 153 -2.28 -3.35 -2.50
C PRO A 153 -3.07 -4.59 -2.10
N PHE A 154 -2.61 -5.77 -2.52
CA PHE A 154 -3.25 -7.04 -2.18
C PHE A 154 -2.88 -7.57 -0.79
N ASN A 155 -1.67 -7.28 -0.30
CA ASN A 155 -1.13 -7.91 0.91
C ASN A 155 -1.82 -7.48 2.22
N PHE A 156 -2.38 -6.28 2.24
CA PHE A 156 -3.25 -5.75 3.31
C PHE A 156 -4.42 -4.99 2.68
N PRO A 157 -5.34 -5.71 2.02
CA PRO A 157 -6.37 -5.10 1.17
C PRO A 157 -7.39 -4.25 1.92
N GLY A 158 -7.58 -4.51 3.21
CA GLY A 158 -8.43 -3.71 4.07
C GLY A 158 -7.67 -2.59 4.78
N HIS A 159 -6.52 -2.92 5.40
CA HIS A 159 -5.81 -1.99 6.27
C HIS A 159 -5.08 -0.86 5.53
N LEU A 160 -4.28 -1.19 4.51
CA LEU A 160 -3.44 -0.18 3.84
C LEU A 160 -4.25 0.86 3.05
N PRO A 161 -5.28 0.49 2.27
CA PRO A 161 -6.14 1.50 1.65
C PRO A 161 -6.84 2.41 2.67
N ASN A 162 -7.33 1.85 3.79
CA ASN A 162 -7.91 2.64 4.87
C ASN A 162 -6.90 3.58 5.54
N GLY A 163 -5.60 3.27 5.45
CA GLY A 163 -4.53 4.18 5.86
C GLY A 163 -4.49 5.50 5.08
N HIS A 164 -5.04 5.51 3.87
CA HIS A 164 -5.20 6.69 3.02
C HIS A 164 -6.65 7.21 3.01
N ILE A 165 -7.65 6.31 2.91
CA ILE A 165 -9.08 6.68 2.79
C ILE A 165 -9.56 7.40 4.04
N VAL A 166 -9.31 6.84 5.24
CA VAL A 166 -9.79 7.41 6.50
C VAL A 166 -9.28 8.84 6.72
N PRO A 167 -7.96 9.15 6.67
CA PRO A 167 -7.48 10.51 6.84
C PRO A 167 -7.90 11.45 5.69
N ALA A 168 -8.05 10.95 4.45
CA ALA A 168 -8.53 11.76 3.33
C ALA A 168 -9.98 12.19 3.54
N LEU A 169 -10.87 11.27 3.93
CA LEU A 169 -12.27 11.57 4.23
C LEU A 169 -12.40 12.49 5.45
N LEU A 170 -11.59 12.28 6.49
CA LEU A 170 -11.57 13.15 7.68
C LEU A 170 -11.17 14.58 7.32
N ALA A 171 -10.17 14.76 6.46
CA ALA A 171 -9.74 16.08 5.98
C ALA A 171 -10.82 16.77 5.13
N GLY A 172 -11.80 16.02 4.58
CA GLY A 172 -12.88 16.53 3.75
C GLY A 172 -12.69 16.30 2.25
N ASN A 173 -11.72 15.47 1.83
CA ASN A 173 -11.62 15.00 0.45
C ASN A 173 -12.71 13.98 0.14
N THR A 174 -13.03 13.81 -1.14
CA THR A 174 -13.72 12.63 -1.65
C THR A 174 -12.72 11.67 -2.27
N VAL A 175 -13.05 10.38 -2.30
CA VAL A 175 -12.11 9.34 -2.68
C VAL A 175 -12.67 8.47 -3.80
N VAL A 176 -11.85 8.18 -4.81
CA VAL A 176 -12.09 7.10 -5.77
C VAL A 176 -11.09 5.99 -5.46
N PHE A 177 -11.58 4.88 -4.92
CA PHE A 177 -10.77 3.75 -4.50
C PHE A 177 -10.68 2.69 -5.58
N LYS A 178 -9.47 2.39 -6.03
CA LYS A 178 -9.16 1.22 -6.85
C LYS A 178 -8.45 0.18 -5.99
N PRO A 179 -9.14 -0.88 -5.56
CA PRO A 179 -8.50 -2.00 -4.86
C PRO A 179 -7.58 -2.79 -5.79
N SER A 180 -6.77 -3.67 -5.19
CA SER A 180 -6.08 -4.70 -5.96
C SER A 180 -7.08 -5.64 -6.63
N GLU A 181 -6.80 -6.05 -7.86
CA GLU A 181 -7.54 -7.08 -8.60
C GLU A 181 -7.49 -8.45 -7.92
N HIS A 182 -6.59 -8.65 -6.96
CA HIS A 182 -6.49 -9.88 -6.18
C HIS A 182 -7.39 -9.90 -4.93
N ALA A 183 -8.01 -8.76 -4.55
CA ALA A 183 -8.82 -8.68 -3.34
C ALA A 183 -10.09 -7.81 -3.52
N PRO A 184 -10.90 -8.05 -4.57
CA PRO A 184 -12.12 -7.30 -4.83
C PRO A 184 -13.22 -7.53 -3.79
N LEU A 185 -13.37 -8.75 -3.23
CA LEU A 185 -14.36 -9.06 -2.21
C LEU A 185 -14.12 -8.28 -0.91
N VAL A 186 -12.86 -8.18 -0.48
CA VAL A 186 -12.50 -7.37 0.71
C VAL A 186 -12.89 -5.91 0.49
N ALA A 187 -12.67 -5.38 -0.72
CA ALA A 187 -13.05 -4.00 -1.04
C ALA A 187 -14.56 -3.79 -1.03
N GLU A 188 -15.36 -4.74 -1.53
CA GLU A 188 -16.83 -4.69 -1.49
C GLU A 188 -17.37 -4.69 -0.06
N LEU A 189 -16.83 -5.58 0.79
CA LEU A 189 -17.20 -5.65 2.21
C LEU A 189 -16.82 -4.38 2.96
N THR A 190 -15.66 -3.79 2.65
CA THR A 190 -15.21 -2.52 3.21
C THR A 190 -16.11 -1.36 2.75
N ALA A 191 -16.46 -1.30 1.46
CA ALA A 191 -17.39 -0.30 0.93
C ALA A 191 -18.80 -0.46 1.54
N ALA A 192 -19.27 -1.68 1.79
CA ALA A 192 -20.52 -1.94 2.49
C ALA A 192 -20.46 -1.39 3.94
N ALA A 193 -19.34 -1.58 4.65
CA ALA A 193 -19.17 -1.02 5.99
C ALA A 193 -19.23 0.53 5.99
N TRP A 194 -18.68 1.20 4.98
CA TRP A 194 -18.80 2.65 4.82
C TRP A 194 -20.25 3.10 4.56
N ARG A 195 -21.00 2.37 3.73
CA ARG A 195 -22.44 2.66 3.50
C ARG A 195 -23.24 2.53 4.78
N ASP A 196 -23.02 1.47 5.57
CA ASP A 196 -23.72 1.26 6.84
C ASP A 196 -23.35 2.31 7.91
N ALA A 197 -22.14 2.87 7.82
CA ALA A 197 -21.71 3.99 8.65
C ALA A 197 -22.40 5.32 8.30
N GLY A 198 -23.20 5.35 7.24
CA GLY A 198 -23.90 6.54 6.78
C GLY A 198 -23.05 7.49 5.97
N LEU A 199 -21.97 7.02 5.34
CA LEU A 199 -21.17 7.85 4.43
C LEU A 199 -22.04 8.27 3.23
N PRO A 200 -22.15 9.57 2.90
CA PRO A 200 -22.98 10.03 1.80
C PRO A 200 -22.54 9.46 0.43
N PRO A 201 -23.48 9.20 -0.49
CA PRO A 201 -23.16 8.75 -1.84
C PRO A 201 -22.16 9.69 -2.55
N GLY A 202 -21.23 9.14 -3.30
CA GLY A 202 -20.20 9.87 -4.03
C GLY A 202 -18.99 10.29 -3.18
N VAL A 203 -19.05 10.22 -1.84
CA VAL A 203 -17.90 10.58 -0.98
C VAL A 203 -16.81 9.52 -1.07
N LEU A 204 -17.17 8.25 -1.22
CA LEU A 204 -16.29 7.15 -1.55
C LEU A 204 -16.89 6.36 -2.71
N GLU A 205 -16.18 6.36 -3.85
CA GLU A 205 -16.49 5.55 -5.02
C GLU A 205 -15.48 4.41 -5.11
N VAL A 206 -15.92 3.24 -5.55
CA VAL A 206 -15.04 2.07 -5.76
C VAL A 206 -15.08 1.67 -7.23
N VAL A 207 -13.91 1.56 -7.85
CA VAL A 207 -13.74 1.09 -9.23
C VAL A 207 -12.91 -0.19 -9.23
N GLN A 208 -13.58 -1.32 -9.50
CA GLN A 208 -12.93 -2.63 -9.58
C GLN A 208 -12.26 -2.79 -10.93
N GLY A 209 -11.12 -3.47 -10.98
CA GLY A 209 -10.40 -3.76 -12.20
C GLY A 209 -8.90 -3.80 -12.02
N ALA A 210 -8.20 -4.18 -13.09
CA ALA A 210 -6.75 -4.35 -13.12
C ALA A 210 -6.04 -3.06 -13.64
N ARG A 211 -5.00 -3.28 -14.45
CA ARG A 211 -4.11 -2.22 -14.95
C ARG A 211 -4.85 -1.13 -15.75
N ASP A 212 -5.77 -1.51 -16.64
CA ASP A 212 -6.42 -0.56 -17.55
C ASP A 212 -7.36 0.38 -16.80
N THR A 213 -8.11 -0.14 -15.81
CA THR A 213 -8.92 0.66 -14.89
C THR A 213 -8.04 1.62 -14.08
N GLY A 214 -6.87 1.16 -13.62
CA GLY A 214 -5.89 2.00 -12.93
C GLY A 214 -5.35 3.12 -13.83
N ALA A 215 -4.99 2.80 -15.08
CA ALA A 215 -4.49 3.79 -16.04
C ALA A 215 -5.56 4.85 -16.35
N ALA A 216 -6.81 4.44 -16.60
CA ALA A 216 -7.93 5.36 -16.82
C ALA A 216 -8.14 6.32 -15.64
N LEU A 217 -7.98 5.83 -14.40
CA LEU A 217 -8.10 6.67 -13.21
C LEU A 217 -6.92 7.66 -13.10
N VAL A 218 -5.67 7.22 -13.34
CA VAL A 218 -4.47 8.08 -13.34
C VAL A 218 -4.54 9.18 -14.38
N ASP A 219 -5.06 8.86 -15.57
CA ASP A 219 -5.17 9.80 -16.69
C ASP A 219 -6.37 10.77 -16.55
N SER A 220 -7.20 10.62 -15.51
CA SER A 220 -8.35 11.51 -15.27
C SER A 220 -7.88 12.94 -14.96
N PRO A 221 -8.34 13.97 -15.70
CA PRO A 221 -8.01 15.37 -15.44
C PRO A 221 -8.62 15.89 -14.14
N ASP A 222 -9.73 15.30 -13.69
CA ASP A 222 -10.53 15.76 -12.56
C ASP A 222 -10.07 15.19 -11.21
N LEU A 223 -8.90 14.54 -11.14
CA LEU A 223 -8.26 14.16 -9.89
C LEU A 223 -7.36 15.29 -9.38
N ASP A 224 -7.41 15.55 -8.06
CA ASP A 224 -6.52 16.48 -7.37
C ASP A 224 -5.32 15.76 -6.72
N GLY A 225 -5.31 14.43 -6.71
CA GLY A 225 -4.20 13.65 -6.20
C GLY A 225 -4.38 12.15 -6.26
N LEU A 226 -3.30 11.43 -5.92
CA LEU A 226 -3.26 9.98 -5.86
C LEU A 226 -2.40 9.51 -4.69
N PHE A 227 -2.95 8.58 -3.91
CA PHE A 227 -2.25 7.89 -2.83
C PHE A 227 -2.09 6.41 -3.19
N PHE A 228 -0.86 5.96 -3.24
CA PHE A 228 -0.49 4.64 -3.72
C PHE A 228 0.34 3.86 -2.71
N THR A 229 -0.05 2.63 -2.46
CA THR A 229 0.79 1.63 -1.79
C THR A 229 0.98 0.45 -2.72
N GLY A 230 2.24 0.08 -3.00
CA GLY A 230 2.53 -1.02 -3.90
C GLY A 230 4.00 -1.15 -4.31
N SER A 231 4.26 -1.73 -5.49
CA SER A 231 5.62 -1.96 -5.98
C SER A 231 6.36 -0.68 -6.35
N ALA A 232 7.68 -0.64 -6.12
CA ALA A 232 8.53 0.48 -6.53
C ALA A 232 8.43 0.76 -8.03
N ARG A 233 8.33 -0.27 -8.88
CA ARG A 233 8.15 -0.11 -10.33
C ARG A 233 6.91 0.71 -10.68
N THR A 234 5.77 0.40 -10.07
CA THR A 234 4.53 1.15 -10.30
C THR A 234 4.61 2.55 -9.70
N GLY A 235 5.22 2.70 -8.51
CA GLY A 235 5.41 4.00 -7.88
C GLY A 235 6.29 4.95 -8.71
N LEU A 236 7.37 4.45 -9.30
CA LEU A 236 8.22 5.24 -10.19
C LEU A 236 7.45 5.67 -11.46
N TRP A 237 6.69 4.76 -12.07
CA TRP A 237 5.82 5.09 -13.21
C TRP A 237 4.79 6.18 -12.84
N LEU A 238 4.18 6.10 -11.66
CA LEU A 238 3.27 7.14 -11.18
C LEU A 238 4.00 8.48 -10.98
N ALA A 239 5.21 8.45 -10.40
CA ALA A 239 6.01 9.66 -10.23
C ALA A 239 6.33 10.34 -11.56
N GLU A 240 6.68 9.56 -12.60
CA GLU A 240 6.90 10.07 -13.96
C GLU A 240 5.62 10.69 -14.55
N LYS A 241 4.47 10.04 -14.39
CA LYS A 241 3.17 10.54 -14.84
C LYS A 241 2.80 11.87 -14.19
N PHE A 242 2.99 11.98 -12.87
CA PHE A 242 2.63 13.17 -12.09
C PHE A 242 3.68 14.30 -12.17
N ALA A 243 4.86 14.04 -12.71
CA ALA A 243 5.93 15.05 -12.79
C ALA A 243 5.54 16.32 -13.58
N ARG A 244 4.56 16.22 -14.47
CA ARG A 244 4.05 17.35 -15.27
C ARG A 244 2.77 17.98 -14.74
N THR A 245 2.27 17.52 -13.61
CA THR A 245 1.04 18.01 -12.96
C THR A 245 1.32 18.34 -11.51
N PRO A 246 2.17 19.37 -11.23
CA PRO A 246 2.60 19.70 -9.86
C PRO A 246 1.46 20.16 -8.96
N GLU A 247 0.31 20.52 -9.53
CA GLU A 247 -0.92 20.86 -8.81
C GLU A 247 -1.59 19.65 -8.15
N LYS A 248 -1.24 18.42 -8.56
CA LYS A 248 -1.79 17.18 -8.01
C LYS A 248 -0.89 16.61 -6.93
N ILE A 249 -1.44 16.35 -5.75
CA ILE A 249 -0.68 15.68 -4.68
C ILE A 249 -0.44 14.21 -5.02
N LEU A 250 0.78 13.72 -4.81
CA LEU A 250 1.14 12.32 -4.94
C LEU A 250 1.79 11.82 -3.64
N ALA A 251 1.24 10.76 -3.04
CA ALA A 251 1.86 10.07 -1.90
C ALA A 251 2.14 8.63 -2.29
N LEU A 252 3.39 8.19 -2.11
CA LEU A 252 3.91 6.89 -2.51
C LEU A 252 4.46 6.14 -1.32
N GLU A 253 3.89 4.97 -1.04
CA GLU A 253 4.37 3.98 -0.09
C GLU A 253 4.79 2.73 -0.88
N LEU A 254 6.09 2.49 -0.96
CA LEU A 254 6.66 1.49 -1.86
C LEU A 254 7.38 0.38 -1.08
N GLY A 255 7.84 -0.64 -1.81
CA GLY A 255 8.56 -1.77 -1.24
C GLY A 255 9.94 -1.42 -0.69
N GLY A 256 10.67 -2.43 -0.21
CA GLY A 256 11.99 -2.28 0.36
C GLY A 256 12.84 -3.54 0.26
N ASN A 257 14.16 -3.39 0.17
CA ASN A 257 15.11 -4.49 0.31
C ASN A 257 15.73 -4.47 1.71
N ASN A 258 14.86 -4.68 2.72
CA ASN A 258 15.10 -4.34 4.11
C ASN A 258 16.18 -5.21 4.77
N PRO A 259 17.19 -4.62 5.44
CA PRO A 259 18.18 -5.33 6.23
C PRO A 259 17.67 -5.63 7.65
N LEU A 260 17.94 -6.84 8.13
CA LEU A 260 17.89 -7.22 9.54
C LEU A 260 19.27 -7.64 9.97
N VAL A 261 19.89 -6.87 10.85
CA VAL A 261 21.19 -7.20 11.44
C VAL A 261 20.97 -7.97 12.74
N VAL A 262 21.58 -9.15 12.87
CA VAL A 262 21.60 -9.94 14.11
C VAL A 262 23.04 -9.97 14.61
N TRP A 263 23.31 -9.30 15.76
CA TRP A 263 24.66 -9.06 16.23
C TRP A 263 24.85 -9.49 17.69
N HIS A 264 25.46 -10.63 17.88
CA HIS A 264 25.80 -11.22 19.19
C HIS A 264 24.66 -11.24 20.22
N PRO A 265 23.44 -11.69 19.88
CA PRO A 265 22.37 -11.78 20.86
C PRO A 265 22.64 -12.89 21.88
N ARG A 266 22.37 -12.64 23.15
CA ARG A 266 22.50 -13.65 24.21
C ARG A 266 21.47 -14.77 24.09
N ASP A 267 20.26 -14.40 23.69
CA ASP A 267 19.15 -15.34 23.46
C ASP A 267 18.96 -15.62 21.97
N LEU A 268 19.59 -16.67 21.48
CA LEU A 268 19.47 -17.11 20.08
C LEU A 268 18.04 -17.54 19.72
N ARG A 269 17.23 -17.99 20.70
CA ARG A 269 15.85 -18.41 20.46
C ARG A 269 14.97 -17.19 20.16
N ALA A 270 15.07 -16.17 21.00
CA ALA A 270 14.36 -14.92 20.81
C ALA A 270 14.77 -14.25 19.47
N ALA A 271 16.08 -14.20 19.18
CA ALA A 271 16.60 -13.66 17.94
C ALA A 271 16.08 -14.41 16.71
N ALA A 272 16.06 -15.74 16.73
CA ALA A 272 15.53 -16.56 15.65
C ALA A 272 14.02 -16.36 15.45
N LEU A 273 13.24 -16.28 16.53
CA LEU A 273 11.80 -16.03 16.47
C LEU A 273 11.51 -14.67 15.83
N LEU A 274 12.18 -13.61 16.27
CA LEU A 274 12.03 -12.27 15.70
C LEU A 274 12.44 -12.22 14.22
N THR A 275 13.47 -12.98 13.84
CA THR A 275 13.90 -13.11 12.44
C THR A 275 12.85 -13.85 11.60
N ILE A 276 12.26 -14.94 12.09
CA ILE A 276 11.16 -15.67 11.45
C ILE A 276 9.97 -14.71 11.21
N GLN A 277 9.55 -14.00 12.24
CA GLN A 277 8.46 -13.04 12.14
C GLN A 277 8.78 -11.90 11.16
N SER A 278 10.03 -11.45 11.13
CA SER A 278 10.48 -10.42 10.19
C SER A 278 10.48 -10.90 8.74
N ALA A 279 10.79 -12.18 8.49
CA ALA A 279 10.97 -12.69 7.14
C ALA A 279 9.70 -13.32 6.54
N TYR A 280 8.88 -14.02 7.36
CA TYR A 280 7.89 -14.96 6.86
C TYR A 280 6.42 -14.65 7.23
N LEU A 281 6.13 -13.65 8.05
CA LEU A 281 4.74 -13.20 8.22
C LEU A 281 4.14 -12.81 6.86
N THR A 282 2.87 -13.14 6.63
CA THR A 282 2.17 -12.96 5.35
C THR A 282 2.91 -13.63 4.18
N ALA A 283 3.56 -14.78 4.42
CA ALA A 283 4.44 -15.46 3.44
C ALA A 283 5.54 -14.55 2.87
N GLY A 284 6.12 -13.68 3.70
CA GLY A 284 7.11 -12.70 3.26
C GLY A 284 6.55 -11.54 2.43
N GLN A 285 5.23 -11.38 2.33
CA GLN A 285 4.60 -10.38 1.48
C GLN A 285 4.23 -9.09 2.22
N ARG A 286 5.11 -8.63 3.12
CA ARG A 286 5.01 -7.27 3.70
C ARG A 286 6.14 -6.41 3.16
N CYS A 287 5.84 -5.16 2.87
CA CYS A 287 6.83 -4.17 2.46
C CYS A 287 7.96 -4.01 3.49
N THR A 288 7.68 -4.26 4.78
CA THR A 288 8.65 -4.22 5.89
C THR A 288 9.30 -5.58 6.19
N CYS A 289 9.03 -6.66 5.45
CA CYS A 289 9.72 -7.93 5.67
C CYS A 289 11.23 -7.79 5.45
N ALA A 290 12.01 -8.48 6.30
CA ALA A 290 13.44 -8.66 6.08
C ALA A 290 13.68 -9.40 4.76
N ARG A 291 14.55 -8.85 3.91
CA ARG A 291 15.02 -9.48 2.68
C ARG A 291 16.46 -9.89 2.79
N ARG A 292 17.23 -9.15 3.60
CA ARG A 292 18.66 -9.37 3.85
C ARG A 292 18.86 -9.56 5.34
N LEU A 293 19.38 -10.74 5.71
CA LEU A 293 19.78 -11.08 7.07
C LEU A 293 21.31 -10.96 7.16
N ILE A 294 21.78 -10.01 7.94
CA ILE A 294 23.18 -9.69 8.08
C ILE A 294 23.66 -10.21 9.44
N VAL A 295 24.70 -11.04 9.45
CA VAL A 295 25.23 -11.67 10.67
C VAL A 295 26.76 -11.57 10.70
N PRO A 296 27.41 -11.65 11.89
CA PRO A 296 28.87 -11.73 11.96
C PRO A 296 29.37 -13.01 11.30
N ALA A 297 30.50 -12.95 10.62
CA ALA A 297 31.20 -14.13 10.13
C ALA A 297 31.82 -14.92 11.32
N GLY A 298 31.85 -16.23 11.18
CA GLY A 298 32.47 -17.11 12.18
C GLY A 298 31.47 -17.78 13.14
N PRO A 299 31.99 -18.39 14.24
CA PRO A 299 31.23 -19.36 15.05
C PRO A 299 29.91 -18.81 15.65
N GLU A 300 29.87 -17.54 16.04
CA GLU A 300 28.67 -16.93 16.65
C GLU A 300 27.55 -16.76 15.64
N GLY A 301 27.87 -16.23 14.43
CA GLY A 301 26.92 -16.16 13.34
C GLY A 301 26.44 -17.55 12.90
N ASP A 302 27.33 -18.53 12.86
CA ASP A 302 27.01 -19.92 12.52
C ASP A 302 26.05 -20.56 13.53
N ALA A 303 26.26 -20.32 14.83
CA ALA A 303 25.38 -20.80 15.89
C ALA A 303 23.98 -20.25 15.75
N PHE A 304 23.85 -18.92 15.50
CA PHE A 304 22.57 -18.28 15.26
C PHE A 304 21.87 -18.84 14.01
N VAL A 305 22.59 -18.92 12.88
CA VAL A 305 22.05 -19.43 11.60
C VAL A 305 21.58 -20.88 11.73
N THR A 306 22.33 -21.73 12.45
CA THR A 306 21.94 -23.12 12.72
C THR A 306 20.63 -23.19 13.50
N TYR A 307 20.50 -22.36 14.53
CA TYR A 307 19.29 -22.29 15.34
C TYR A 307 18.09 -21.78 14.51
N TYR A 308 18.30 -20.72 13.73
CA TYR A 308 17.29 -20.15 12.84
C TYR A 308 16.79 -21.19 11.81
N ILE A 309 17.68 -21.92 11.14
CA ILE A 309 17.31 -22.97 10.17
C ILE A 309 16.46 -24.06 10.84
N THR A 310 16.84 -24.47 12.05
CA THR A 310 16.09 -25.47 12.80
C THR A 310 14.66 -25.01 13.06
N LEU A 311 14.48 -23.75 13.49
CA LEU A 311 13.17 -23.16 13.72
C LEU A 311 12.41 -22.98 12.40
N ALA A 312 13.05 -22.49 11.35
CA ALA A 312 12.41 -22.26 10.04
C ALA A 312 11.88 -23.57 9.42
N ARG A 313 12.59 -24.69 9.61
CA ARG A 313 12.13 -26.01 9.15
C ARG A 313 10.91 -26.53 9.91
N SER A 314 10.68 -26.08 11.13
CA SER A 314 9.53 -26.49 11.95
C SER A 314 8.28 -25.69 11.68
N LEU A 315 8.34 -24.64 10.84
CA LEU A 315 7.18 -23.80 10.53
C LEU A 315 6.11 -24.61 9.78
N ARG A 316 4.89 -24.51 10.29
CA ARG A 316 3.74 -25.05 9.57
C ARG A 316 3.34 -24.08 8.47
N VAL A 317 3.33 -24.57 7.24
CA VAL A 317 2.85 -23.86 6.05
C VAL A 317 1.66 -24.63 5.49
N GLY A 318 0.57 -23.93 5.19
CA GLY A 318 -0.64 -24.59 4.68
C GLY A 318 -1.71 -23.62 4.25
N ALA A 319 -2.87 -24.15 3.86
CA ALA A 319 -4.03 -23.34 3.54
C ALA A 319 -4.57 -22.64 4.81
N PRO A 320 -5.14 -21.43 4.69
CA PRO A 320 -5.62 -20.66 5.85
C PRO A 320 -6.60 -21.39 6.77
N THR A 321 -7.35 -22.35 6.22
CA THR A 321 -8.39 -23.10 6.93
C THR A 321 -7.91 -24.46 7.47
N GLU A 322 -6.63 -24.79 7.32
CA GLU A 322 -6.09 -26.04 7.85
C GLU A 322 -6.09 -26.09 9.39
N ASN A 323 -6.32 -27.29 9.93
CA ASN A 323 -6.26 -27.51 11.37
C ASN A 323 -5.22 -28.63 11.68
N PRO A 324 -4.21 -28.33 12.52
CA PRO A 324 -3.98 -27.07 13.25
C PRO A 324 -3.60 -25.94 12.31
N GLU A 325 -3.99 -24.72 12.71
CA GLU A 325 -3.80 -23.51 11.93
C GLU A 325 -2.31 -23.28 11.55
N PRO A 326 -1.98 -22.93 10.29
CA PRO A 326 -0.60 -22.68 9.87
C PRO A 326 -0.07 -21.34 10.41
N PHE A 327 1.26 -21.25 10.56
CA PHE A 327 1.95 -19.99 10.81
C PHE A 327 1.98 -19.12 9.53
N MET A 328 2.17 -19.77 8.38
CA MET A 328 2.34 -19.10 7.09
C MET A 328 1.41 -19.72 6.04
N GLY A 329 0.65 -18.87 5.35
CA GLY A 329 -0.16 -19.24 4.21
C GLY A 329 0.61 -19.18 2.88
N PRO A 330 -0.10 -19.24 1.73
CA PRO A 330 0.50 -19.08 0.40
C PRO A 330 0.92 -17.63 0.12
N VAL A 331 1.79 -17.43 -0.88
CA VAL A 331 1.89 -16.17 -1.60
C VAL A 331 0.65 -15.97 -2.49
N ILE A 332 0.43 -14.75 -2.96
CA ILE A 332 -0.84 -14.31 -3.58
C ILE A 332 -1.30 -15.12 -4.80
N SER A 333 -0.40 -15.81 -5.48
CA SER A 333 -0.72 -16.61 -6.66
C SER A 333 0.38 -17.62 -6.98
N ALA A 334 0.06 -18.62 -7.84
CA ALA A 334 1.06 -19.51 -8.42
C ALA A 334 2.15 -18.74 -9.18
N SER A 335 1.79 -17.71 -9.93
CA SER A 335 2.76 -16.85 -10.63
C SER A 335 3.70 -16.12 -9.67
N ALA A 336 3.22 -15.67 -8.53
CA ALA A 336 4.07 -15.08 -7.49
C ALA A 336 5.03 -16.13 -6.88
N ALA A 337 4.56 -17.37 -6.70
CA ALA A 337 5.40 -18.48 -6.26
C ALA A 337 6.52 -18.76 -7.28
N ASP A 338 6.18 -18.81 -8.57
CA ASP A 338 7.16 -19.00 -9.66
C ASP A 338 8.22 -17.89 -9.69
N GLN A 339 7.84 -16.63 -9.44
CA GLN A 339 8.78 -15.52 -9.35
C GLN A 339 9.76 -15.68 -8.19
N VAL A 340 9.31 -16.13 -7.01
CA VAL A 340 10.19 -16.42 -5.87
C VAL A 340 11.17 -17.55 -6.19
N LEU A 341 10.69 -18.63 -6.80
CA LEU A 341 11.52 -19.76 -7.18
C LEU A 341 12.52 -19.42 -8.29
N ALA A 342 12.11 -18.57 -9.24
CA ALA A 342 12.99 -18.05 -10.27
C ALA A 342 14.10 -17.15 -9.67
N ALA A 343 13.75 -16.28 -8.71
CA ALA A 343 14.74 -15.48 -7.99
C ALA A 343 15.73 -16.35 -7.21
N GLN A 344 15.25 -17.40 -6.54
CA GLN A 344 16.10 -18.39 -5.88
C GLN A 344 17.07 -19.04 -6.88
N THR A 345 16.57 -19.51 -8.01
CA THR A 345 17.36 -20.13 -9.06
C THR A 345 18.44 -19.20 -9.62
N ALA A 346 18.08 -17.93 -9.83
CA ALA A 346 19.01 -16.90 -10.30
C ALA A 346 20.13 -16.62 -9.30
N LEU A 347 19.83 -16.58 -7.99
CA LEU A 347 20.83 -16.42 -6.95
C LEU A 347 21.77 -17.63 -6.86
N LEU A 348 21.25 -18.86 -6.95
CA LEU A 348 22.05 -20.10 -6.96
C LEU A 348 22.99 -20.12 -8.19
N ALA A 349 22.51 -19.73 -9.36
CA ALA A 349 23.33 -19.64 -10.58
C ALA A 349 24.47 -18.60 -10.47
N ARG A 350 24.34 -17.62 -9.59
CA ARG A 350 25.37 -16.62 -9.26
C ARG A 350 26.31 -17.04 -8.12
N GLY A 351 26.20 -18.27 -7.63
CA GLY A 351 27.06 -18.83 -6.60
C GLY A 351 26.55 -18.70 -5.17
N ALA A 352 25.26 -18.41 -4.96
CA ALA A 352 24.68 -18.49 -3.62
C ALA A 352 24.69 -19.93 -3.10
N THR A 353 24.95 -20.10 -1.80
CA THR A 353 24.92 -21.39 -1.13
C THR A 353 23.55 -21.66 -0.54
N PRO A 354 22.87 -22.76 -0.89
CA PRO A 354 21.57 -23.09 -0.32
C PRO A 354 21.70 -23.58 1.12
N LEU A 355 21.06 -22.88 2.06
CA LEU A 355 20.94 -23.32 3.46
C LEU A 355 19.56 -23.92 3.75
N LEU A 356 18.53 -23.35 3.16
CA LEU A 356 17.17 -23.84 3.13
C LEU A 356 16.55 -23.48 1.79
N LEU A 357 16.22 -24.48 0.96
CA LEU A 357 15.61 -24.22 -0.33
C LEU A 357 14.09 -24.01 -0.16
N SER A 358 13.59 -22.92 -0.70
CA SER A 358 12.15 -22.75 -0.92
C SER A 358 11.67 -23.71 -2.00
N ARG A 359 10.54 -24.34 -1.79
CA ARG A 359 9.93 -25.32 -2.71
C ARG A 359 8.43 -25.08 -2.81
N SER A 360 7.85 -25.34 -3.98
CA SER A 360 6.41 -25.45 -4.11
C SER A 360 5.92 -26.66 -3.30
N LEU A 361 4.93 -26.45 -2.45
CA LEU A 361 4.30 -27.48 -1.62
C LEU A 361 3.08 -28.09 -2.29
N ARG A 362 2.46 -27.37 -3.24
CA ARG A 362 1.33 -27.81 -4.05
C ARG A 362 1.41 -27.14 -5.43
N ALA A 363 1.32 -27.92 -6.49
CA ALA A 363 1.32 -27.42 -7.87
C ALA A 363 0.17 -26.42 -8.09
N ASP A 364 0.40 -25.46 -8.97
CA ASP A 364 -0.56 -24.43 -9.37
C ASP A 364 -1.16 -23.59 -8.24
N THR A 365 -0.43 -23.47 -7.10
CA THR A 365 -0.81 -22.67 -5.95
C THR A 365 0.33 -21.75 -5.48
N GLY A 366 0.00 -20.81 -4.59
CA GLY A 366 0.99 -19.95 -3.93
C GLY A 366 1.72 -20.60 -2.74
N LEU A 367 1.53 -21.89 -2.45
CA LEU A 367 2.12 -22.55 -1.29
C LEU A 367 3.61 -22.83 -1.47
N LEU A 368 4.45 -22.08 -0.75
CA LEU A 368 5.90 -22.19 -0.75
C LEU A 368 6.44 -22.50 0.65
N SER A 369 7.43 -23.36 0.76
CA SER A 369 8.21 -23.46 1.99
C SER A 369 9.14 -22.26 2.18
N PRO A 370 9.53 -21.91 3.45
CA PRO A 370 10.52 -20.87 3.69
C PRO A 370 11.86 -21.19 3.01
N GLY A 371 12.56 -20.15 2.54
CA GLY A 371 13.88 -20.26 1.92
C GLY A 371 14.92 -19.36 2.59
N LEU A 372 16.18 -19.84 2.64
CA LEU A 372 17.37 -19.11 3.08
C LEU A 372 18.54 -19.45 2.18
N LEU A 373 19.11 -18.45 1.53
CA LEU A 373 20.33 -18.58 0.73
C LEU A 373 21.45 -17.76 1.36
N ASP A 374 22.63 -18.33 1.53
CA ASP A 374 23.84 -17.58 1.85
C ASP A 374 24.37 -16.97 0.55
N VAL A 375 24.25 -15.64 0.45
CA VAL A 375 24.66 -14.85 -0.73
C VAL A 375 25.94 -14.08 -0.48
N THR A 376 26.69 -14.40 0.57
CA THR A 376 27.95 -13.70 0.94
C THR A 376 28.94 -13.67 -0.20
N ALA A 377 29.08 -14.76 -0.95
CA ALA A 377 29.99 -14.88 -2.07
C ALA A 377 29.47 -14.23 -3.39
N VAL A 378 28.20 -13.82 -3.44
CA VAL A 378 27.60 -13.23 -4.63
C VAL A 378 27.89 -11.72 -4.66
N THR A 379 28.76 -11.26 -5.55
CA THR A 379 29.23 -9.88 -5.61
C THR A 379 28.31 -8.94 -6.39
N ASP A 380 27.53 -9.47 -7.35
CA ASP A 380 26.62 -8.74 -8.22
C ASP A 380 25.14 -8.95 -7.89
N ARG A 381 24.81 -8.97 -6.60
CA ARG A 381 23.43 -9.12 -6.14
C ARG A 381 22.54 -8.00 -6.69
N ALA A 382 21.44 -8.39 -7.32
CA ALA A 382 20.43 -7.43 -7.72
C ALA A 382 19.80 -6.79 -6.47
N ASP A 383 19.75 -5.44 -6.45
CA ASP A 383 19.03 -4.72 -5.40
C ASP A 383 17.54 -4.68 -5.73
N GLU A 384 16.88 -5.85 -5.60
CA GLU A 384 15.47 -6.06 -5.92
C GLU A 384 14.73 -6.65 -4.73
N GLU A 385 13.48 -6.27 -4.57
CA GLU A 385 12.59 -6.82 -3.57
C GLU A 385 12.03 -8.17 -4.04
N ILE A 386 12.44 -9.27 -3.38
CA ILE A 386 11.82 -10.59 -3.57
C ILE A 386 10.62 -10.68 -2.63
N PHE A 387 9.40 -10.46 -3.16
CA PHE A 387 8.19 -10.35 -2.37
C PHE A 387 7.59 -11.73 -2.05
N GLY A 388 8.28 -12.48 -1.19
CA GLY A 388 7.93 -13.85 -0.82
C GLY A 388 8.83 -14.39 0.29
N PRO A 389 8.67 -15.67 0.68
CA PRO A 389 9.34 -16.26 1.83
C PRO A 389 10.77 -16.72 1.51
N LEU A 390 11.59 -15.86 0.92
CA LEU A 390 12.99 -16.09 0.59
C LEU A 390 13.88 -15.03 1.25
N LEU A 391 14.74 -15.45 2.17
CA LEU A 391 15.67 -14.60 2.90
C LEU A 391 17.10 -14.79 2.37
N GLN A 392 17.84 -13.70 2.21
CA GLN A 392 19.25 -13.69 1.80
C GLN A 392 20.13 -13.45 3.01
N LEU A 393 20.98 -14.42 3.35
CA LEU A 393 21.98 -14.31 4.42
C LEU A 393 23.26 -13.69 3.87
N ILE A 394 23.83 -12.74 4.63
CA ILE A 394 25.09 -12.06 4.33
C ILE A 394 25.95 -12.07 5.59
N ARG A 395 27.15 -12.59 5.48
CA ARG A 395 28.13 -12.68 6.57
C ARG A 395 29.15 -11.55 6.43
N VAL A 396 29.39 -10.83 7.52
CA VAL A 396 30.29 -9.68 7.53
C VAL A 396 31.33 -9.81 8.66
N PRO A 397 32.53 -9.24 8.49
CA PRO A 397 33.61 -9.39 9.45
C PRO A 397 33.40 -8.62 10.75
N ASP A 398 32.74 -7.46 10.69
CA ASP A 398 32.56 -6.55 11.81
C ASP A 398 31.27 -5.73 11.67
N PHE A 399 30.95 -4.92 12.69
CA PHE A 399 29.73 -4.12 12.73
C PHE A 399 29.74 -2.96 11.73
N ASP A 400 30.93 -2.45 11.37
CA ASP A 400 31.08 -1.40 10.34
C ASP A 400 30.65 -1.94 8.97
N ALA A 401 31.10 -3.15 8.66
CA ALA A 401 30.67 -3.85 7.45
C ALA A 401 29.15 -4.18 7.49
N ALA A 402 28.59 -4.48 8.67
CA ALA A 402 27.15 -4.69 8.81
C ALA A 402 26.36 -3.43 8.50
N LEU A 403 26.79 -2.27 8.98
CA LEU A 403 26.17 -0.97 8.66
C LEU A 403 26.32 -0.61 7.19
N ALA A 404 27.50 -0.82 6.62
CA ALA A 404 27.75 -0.61 5.20
C ALA A 404 26.82 -1.48 4.32
N GLU A 405 26.73 -2.77 4.64
CA GLU A 405 25.84 -3.70 3.93
C GLU A 405 24.35 -3.34 4.15
N ALA A 406 23.95 -2.93 5.35
CA ALA A 406 22.58 -2.50 5.62
C ALA A 406 22.18 -1.32 4.72
N ASN A 407 23.09 -0.38 4.49
CA ASN A 407 22.88 0.80 3.64
C ASN A 407 23.10 0.54 2.14
N ALA A 408 23.62 -0.63 1.74
CA ALA A 408 23.92 -0.97 0.34
C ALA A 408 22.63 -1.31 -0.44
N THR A 409 21.72 -0.36 -0.49
CA THR A 409 20.43 -0.48 -1.20
C THR A 409 19.93 0.91 -1.64
N ARG A 410 19.25 0.96 -2.77
CA ARG A 410 18.52 2.16 -3.22
C ARG A 410 17.21 2.40 -2.47
N TYR A 411 16.72 1.39 -1.77
CA TYR A 411 15.53 1.45 -0.92
C TYR A 411 15.86 2.04 0.46
N GLY A 412 14.87 2.12 1.32
CA GLY A 412 15.03 2.63 2.68
C GLY A 412 13.70 2.66 3.44
N LEU A 413 12.93 1.54 3.41
CA LEU A 413 11.66 1.48 4.13
C LEU A 413 11.90 1.09 5.59
N ALA A 414 12.41 -0.09 5.86
CA ALA A 414 12.63 -0.61 7.20
C ALA A 414 14.03 -1.19 7.38
N ALA A 415 14.58 -1.05 8.57
CA ALA A 415 15.81 -1.69 9.01
C ALA A 415 15.70 -2.13 10.47
N GLY A 416 16.38 -3.19 10.86
CA GLY A 416 16.35 -3.67 12.25
C GLY A 416 17.69 -4.19 12.74
N LEU A 417 17.86 -4.02 14.05
CA LEU A 417 18.97 -4.58 14.80
C LEU A 417 18.45 -5.50 15.91
N ILE A 418 18.96 -6.71 15.97
CA ILE A 418 18.81 -7.62 17.12
C ILE A 418 20.16 -7.73 17.78
N ALA A 419 20.32 -7.08 18.94
CA ALA A 419 21.56 -7.02 19.71
C ALA A 419 21.28 -6.58 21.14
N ASP A 420 22.10 -7.02 22.10
CA ASP A 420 21.94 -6.65 23.51
C ASP A 420 22.67 -5.35 23.89
N ASP A 421 23.53 -4.82 23.02
CA ASP A 421 24.31 -3.62 23.28
C ASP A 421 23.57 -2.35 22.82
N PRO A 422 23.15 -1.47 23.76
CA PRO A 422 22.49 -0.23 23.42
C PRO A 422 23.39 0.77 22.68
N ALA A 423 24.71 0.68 22.81
CA ALA A 423 25.62 1.54 22.07
C ALA A 423 25.66 1.19 20.57
N LEU A 424 25.62 -0.11 20.26
CA LEU A 424 25.45 -0.58 18.86
C LEU A 424 24.11 -0.12 18.29
N TYR A 425 23.02 -0.17 19.07
CA TYR A 425 21.74 0.33 18.59
C TYR A 425 21.74 1.84 18.36
N ALA A 426 22.31 2.63 19.28
CA ALA A 426 22.43 4.07 19.10
C ALA A 426 23.14 4.40 17.78
N ARG A 427 24.26 3.73 17.53
CA ARG A 427 25.03 3.85 16.29
C ARG A 427 24.22 3.41 15.05
N PHE A 428 23.58 2.23 15.13
CA PHE A 428 22.72 1.70 14.05
C PHE A 428 21.59 2.67 13.71
N ARG A 429 20.88 3.19 14.70
CA ARG A 429 19.81 4.17 14.52
C ARG A 429 20.28 5.44 13.81
N ASP A 430 21.46 5.93 14.15
CA ASP A 430 21.99 7.20 13.65
C ASP A 430 22.61 7.05 12.24
N GLU A 431 23.11 5.86 11.87
CA GLU A 431 23.84 5.63 10.62
C GLU A 431 23.02 4.88 9.55
N VAL A 432 21.99 4.09 9.92
CA VAL A 432 21.18 3.34 8.93
C VAL A 432 20.17 4.25 8.24
N ARG A 433 20.03 4.07 6.92
CA ARG A 433 19.13 4.87 6.08
C ARG A 433 17.80 4.15 5.87
N ALA A 434 16.86 4.31 6.79
CA ALA A 434 15.51 3.77 6.70
C ALA A 434 14.49 4.69 7.37
N GLY A 435 13.23 4.61 6.96
CA GLY A 435 12.11 5.35 7.56
C GLY A 435 11.57 4.69 8.84
N LEU A 436 11.78 3.36 8.98
CA LEU A 436 11.44 2.60 10.20
C LEU A 436 12.70 1.88 10.69
N ILE A 437 13.03 2.04 11.97
CA ILE A 437 14.20 1.40 12.57
C ILE A 437 13.76 0.71 13.86
N ASN A 438 13.85 -0.62 13.87
CA ASN A 438 13.44 -1.45 15.00
C ASN A 438 14.66 -2.02 15.75
N TRP A 439 14.58 -2.05 17.07
CA TRP A 439 15.56 -2.69 17.94
C TRP A 439 14.93 -3.79 18.78
N ASN A 440 15.47 -4.99 18.70
CA ASN A 440 14.97 -6.18 19.41
C ASN A 440 13.46 -6.38 19.22
N GLN A 441 13.00 -6.05 18.02
CA GLN A 441 11.62 -6.22 17.56
C GLN A 441 11.64 -6.74 16.12
N GLN A 442 10.58 -7.41 15.73
CA GLN A 442 10.38 -7.81 14.33
C GLN A 442 10.26 -6.59 13.41
N LEU A 443 10.78 -6.66 12.19
CA LEU A 443 10.64 -5.59 11.18
C LEU A 443 9.20 -5.37 10.74
N THR A 444 8.40 -6.42 10.77
CA THR A 444 6.98 -6.43 10.37
C THR A 444 6.06 -5.76 11.39
N GLY A 445 6.58 -5.32 12.54
CA GLY A 445 5.86 -4.56 13.56
C GLY A 445 6.04 -3.06 13.36
N ALA A 446 5.00 -2.36 12.90
CA ALA A 446 4.98 -0.90 12.80
C ALA A 446 3.86 -0.30 13.65
N SER A 447 4.13 0.85 14.28
CA SER A 447 3.12 1.57 15.06
C SER A 447 2.32 2.51 14.18
N GLY A 448 0.99 2.40 14.21
CA GLY A 448 0.10 3.37 13.56
C GLY A 448 0.15 4.78 14.16
N ALA A 449 0.72 4.94 15.37
CA ALA A 449 0.90 6.22 16.06
C ALA A 449 2.22 6.93 15.71
N ALA A 450 3.02 6.35 14.79
CA ALA A 450 4.28 6.89 14.28
C ALA A 450 4.19 7.12 12.77
N PRO A 451 5.16 7.83 12.14
CA PRO A 451 5.24 7.87 10.69
C PRO A 451 5.50 6.48 10.12
N PHE A 452 4.87 6.18 8.99
CA PHE A 452 5.15 4.98 8.21
C PHE A 452 5.49 5.40 6.79
N GLY A 453 6.72 5.14 6.35
CA GLY A 453 7.17 5.51 5.01
C GLY A 453 8.67 5.37 4.87
N GLY A 454 9.12 5.25 3.63
CA GLY A 454 10.53 5.05 3.30
C GLY A 454 11.20 6.28 2.70
N VAL A 455 12.53 6.22 2.72
CA VAL A 455 13.43 7.09 1.97
C VAL A 455 13.97 6.37 0.73
N GLY A 456 14.72 7.06 -0.13
CA GLY A 456 15.19 6.47 -1.39
C GLY A 456 14.01 6.04 -2.27
N GLN A 457 14.11 4.85 -2.87
CA GLN A 457 13.06 4.32 -3.75
C GLN A 457 11.89 3.65 -2.99
N SER A 458 11.82 3.80 -1.67
CA SER A 458 10.71 3.26 -0.87
C SER A 458 9.57 4.27 -0.64
N GLY A 459 9.68 5.50 -1.12
CA GLY A 459 8.64 6.51 -0.98
C GLY A 459 9.06 7.87 -1.56
N ASN A 460 8.18 8.87 -1.42
CA ASN A 460 8.41 10.22 -1.92
C ASN A 460 8.26 11.30 -0.84
N HIS A 461 8.72 11.00 0.38
CA HIS A 461 8.67 11.90 1.54
C HIS A 461 7.25 12.31 1.98
N ARG A 462 6.29 11.43 1.76
CA ARG A 462 4.90 11.55 2.22
C ARG A 462 4.54 10.32 3.08
N PRO A 463 5.13 10.18 4.29
CA PRO A 463 4.87 9.01 5.13
C PRO A 463 3.40 8.93 5.52
N ALA A 464 2.88 7.72 5.54
CA ALA A 464 1.53 7.36 5.92
C ALA A 464 1.37 7.22 7.45
N ALA A 465 0.37 6.49 7.90
CA ALA A 465 -0.01 6.25 9.28
C ALA A 465 -0.35 7.56 10.01
N PHE A 466 0.34 7.92 11.11
CA PHE A 466 0.06 9.16 11.84
C PHE A 466 0.32 10.42 10.99
N PHE A 467 1.21 10.33 10.02
CA PHE A 467 1.58 11.44 9.15
C PHE A 467 0.72 11.54 7.87
N ALA A 468 -0.22 10.60 7.67
CA ALA A 468 -1.14 10.68 6.55
C ALA A 468 -2.00 11.97 6.54
N ALA A 469 -2.23 12.55 7.71
CA ALA A 469 -2.92 13.84 7.84
C ALA A 469 -2.25 14.95 7.02
N ASP A 470 -0.90 14.95 6.92
CA ASP A 470 -0.13 16.00 6.25
C ASP A 470 -0.35 16.06 4.73
N TYR A 471 -0.46 14.90 4.08
CA TYR A 471 -0.69 14.87 2.64
C TYR A 471 -2.17 14.80 2.25
N CYS A 472 -3.08 14.68 3.22
CA CYS A 472 -4.52 14.72 2.98
C CYS A 472 -5.11 16.14 2.97
N SER A 473 -4.31 17.15 3.31
CA SER A 473 -4.73 18.55 3.34
C SER A 473 -3.55 19.47 3.01
N TYR A 474 -3.85 20.71 2.64
CA TYR A 474 -2.83 21.73 2.44
C TYR A 474 -3.08 22.94 3.34
N PRO A 475 -2.01 23.58 3.86
CA PRO A 475 -2.13 24.77 4.71
C PRO A 475 -2.47 26.02 3.90
N VAL A 476 -3.32 26.88 4.46
CA VAL A 476 -3.67 28.21 3.93
C VAL A 476 -3.41 29.25 5.00
N ALA A 477 -2.56 30.21 4.69
CA ALA A 477 -2.31 31.35 5.56
C ALA A 477 -3.22 32.51 5.23
N SER A 478 -3.74 33.20 6.25
CA SER A 478 -4.50 34.44 6.12
C SER A 478 -4.06 35.45 7.18
N ILE A 479 -4.14 36.75 6.83
CA ILE A 479 -4.02 37.86 7.78
C ILE A 479 -5.41 38.48 7.82
N GLU A 480 -6.01 38.47 8.99
CA GLU A 480 -7.43 38.83 9.16
C GLU A 480 -7.58 40.01 10.13
N VAL A 481 -8.23 41.04 9.69
CA VAL A 481 -8.62 42.20 10.50
C VAL A 481 -10.14 42.32 10.48
N PRO A 482 -10.84 42.14 11.61
CA PRO A 482 -12.31 42.11 11.66
C PRO A 482 -12.96 43.42 11.28
N THR A 483 -12.24 44.52 11.45
CA THR A 483 -12.77 45.88 11.13
C THR A 483 -11.78 46.62 10.24
N LEU A 484 -12.25 47.04 9.08
CA LEU A 484 -11.43 47.84 8.18
C LEU A 484 -11.13 49.20 8.82
N THR A 485 -9.87 49.48 9.06
CA THR A 485 -9.39 50.76 9.63
C THR A 485 -8.24 51.30 8.78
N LEU A 486 -8.13 52.61 8.70
CA LEU A 486 -6.97 53.25 8.07
C LEU A 486 -5.70 52.91 8.91
N PRO A 487 -4.60 52.46 8.27
CA PRO A 487 -3.34 52.23 8.97
C PRO A 487 -2.86 53.52 9.68
N ALA A 488 -2.37 53.36 10.91
CA ALA A 488 -1.81 54.49 11.67
C ALA A 488 -0.58 55.13 10.98
N THR A 489 0.12 54.35 10.13
CA THR A 489 1.25 54.82 9.35
C THR A 489 1.03 54.44 7.90
N LEU A 490 1.09 55.43 7.04
CA LEU A 490 0.98 55.22 5.58
C LEU A 490 2.36 55.11 4.94
N PRO A 491 2.51 54.32 3.87
CA PRO A 491 3.74 54.31 3.07
C PRO A 491 4.09 55.74 2.57
N PRO A 492 5.40 56.06 2.43
CA PRO A 492 5.81 57.35 1.90
C PRO A 492 5.19 57.64 0.52
N GLY A 493 4.69 58.86 0.35
CA GLY A 493 4.05 59.28 -0.90
C GLY A 493 2.55 58.94 -1.04
N LEU A 494 1.97 58.20 -0.05
CA LEU A 494 0.54 57.95 0.02
C LEU A 494 -0.11 59.01 0.91
N ASN A 495 -0.85 59.93 0.30
CA ASN A 495 -1.72 60.86 1.03
C ASN A 495 -3.17 60.40 0.89
N PRO A 496 -3.87 60.12 2.01
CA PRO A 496 -5.21 59.56 1.95
C PRO A 496 -6.28 60.53 1.40
N PHE A 497 -6.06 61.83 1.41
CA PHE A 497 -6.92 62.89 0.83
C PHE A 497 -6.19 64.23 0.72
#